data_1261b511e18eb49b159c65fcbda31f43
#
_entry.id   1261b511e18eb49b159c65fcbda31f43
#
_cell.length_a   1.000
_cell.length_b   1.000
_cell.length_c   1.000
_cell.angle_alpha   90.00
_cell.angle_beta   90.00
_cell.angle_gamma   90.00
#
_symmetry.space_group_name_H-M   'P 1'
#
loop_
_entity.id
_entity.type
_entity.pdbx_description
1 polymer ?
#
loop_
_entity_poly.entity_id
_entity_poly.type
_entity_poly.pdbx_seq_one_letter_code
_entity_poly.pdbx_strand_id
1 'polypeptide(L)'
;MNKIFLDLGIVQIKWYSLFIFIAMLVASILIYREARRKKIDDDTLFNMLFYGIIIGILGARLYYVLFNLNYYLKYPLEILMIWSGGLAIHGGLLAGLLFMAYYSKKHKINILGILDILVVGVIIAQSIGRWGNFFNQEAYGGVISLSTLKSMHLPQFIIDGMYIDGAYRTPTFLYESFSSLLCFIVLILLRKTKKIHTGQLTGMYL
;
A
#
# COMPACT_ATOMS: atom_id res chain seq x y z
N MET A 1 -11.60 -10.64 17.85
CA MET A 1 -10.25 -10.09 18.10
C MET A 1 -10.37 -8.63 18.51
N ASN A 2 -9.52 -8.10 19.43
CA ASN A 2 -9.54 -6.66 19.73
C ASN A 2 -8.83 -5.90 18.59
N LYS A 3 -9.57 -5.01 17.92
CA LYS A 3 -9.05 -4.17 16.80
C LYS A 3 -8.25 -2.96 17.28
N ILE A 4 -8.35 -2.62 18.58
CA ILE A 4 -7.69 -1.46 19.18
C ILE A 4 -6.35 -1.92 19.74
N PHE A 5 -5.27 -1.26 19.28
CA PHE A 5 -3.91 -1.44 19.81
C PHE A 5 -3.72 -0.63 21.09
N LEU A 6 -4.12 0.65 21.07
CA LEU A 6 -3.96 1.57 22.18
C LEU A 6 -5.19 2.48 22.29
N ASP A 7 -5.78 2.54 23.47
CA ASP A 7 -6.88 3.45 23.77
C ASP A 7 -6.37 4.55 24.72
N LEU A 8 -6.37 5.78 24.21
CA LEU A 8 -5.98 6.99 24.97
C LEU A 8 -7.21 7.79 25.43
N GLY A 9 -8.40 7.21 25.37
CA GLY A 9 -9.67 7.84 25.73
C GLY A 9 -10.19 8.77 24.63
N ILE A 10 -9.43 9.78 24.25
CA ILE A 10 -9.81 10.74 23.18
C ILE A 10 -9.50 10.17 21.78
N VAL A 11 -8.43 9.37 21.65
CA VAL A 11 -7.98 8.79 20.38
C VAL A 11 -7.72 7.30 20.56
N GLN A 12 -8.30 6.51 19.69
CA GLN A 12 -8.05 5.07 19.62
C GLN A 12 -7.15 4.73 18.44
N ILE A 13 -5.99 4.14 18.72
CA ILE A 13 -5.07 3.66 17.69
C ILE A 13 -5.42 2.20 17.39
N LYS A 14 -5.83 1.93 16.17
CA LYS A 14 -6.11 0.58 15.68
C LYS A 14 -4.83 -0.13 15.24
N TRP A 15 -4.79 -1.46 15.37
CA TRP A 15 -3.71 -2.28 14.82
C TRP A 15 -3.46 -2.01 13.34
N TYR A 16 -4.52 -1.84 12.57
CA TYR A 16 -4.43 -1.50 11.14
C TYR A 16 -3.58 -0.25 10.91
N SER A 17 -3.85 0.83 11.64
CA SER A 17 -3.10 2.09 11.52
C SER A 17 -1.63 1.92 11.90
N LEU A 18 -1.34 1.09 12.91
CA LEU A 18 0.04 0.78 13.32
C LEU A 18 0.80 0.05 12.22
N PHE A 19 0.18 -1.00 11.63
CA PHE A 19 0.82 -1.75 10.53
C PHE A 19 1.04 -0.88 9.29
N ILE A 20 0.09 -0.02 8.94
CA ILE A 20 0.27 0.94 7.83
C ILE A 20 1.41 1.92 8.13
N PHE A 21 1.50 2.42 9.35
CA PHE A 21 2.60 3.29 9.77
C PHE A 21 3.96 2.59 9.67
N ILE A 22 4.07 1.36 10.19
CA ILE A 22 5.30 0.55 10.08
C ILE A 22 5.64 0.29 8.62
N ALA A 23 4.64 -0.06 7.79
CA ALA A 23 4.81 -0.30 6.36
C ALA A 23 5.38 0.95 5.65
N MET A 24 4.82 2.12 5.94
CA MET A 24 5.31 3.39 5.38
C MET A 24 6.73 3.71 5.84
N LEU A 25 7.08 3.50 7.12
CA LEU A 25 8.43 3.72 7.63
C LEU A 25 9.46 2.81 6.93
N VAL A 26 9.16 1.51 6.85
CA VAL A 26 10.07 0.55 6.20
C VAL A 26 10.23 0.88 4.72
N ALA A 27 9.14 1.17 4.01
CA ALA A 27 9.18 1.57 2.60
C ALA A 27 10.01 2.85 2.42
N SER A 28 9.78 3.87 3.24
CA SER A 28 10.51 5.14 3.17
C SER A 28 12.02 4.94 3.37
N ILE A 29 12.41 4.16 4.37
CA ILE A 29 13.84 3.86 4.62
C ILE A 29 14.48 3.20 3.40
N LEU A 30 13.80 2.22 2.78
CA LEU A 30 14.32 1.52 1.62
C LEU A 30 14.40 2.41 0.38
N ILE A 31 13.37 3.23 0.15
CA ILE A 31 13.29 4.19 -0.95
C ILE A 31 14.43 5.22 -0.82
N TYR A 32 14.58 5.85 0.35
CA TYR A 32 15.63 6.85 0.57
C TYR A 32 17.04 6.26 0.45
N ARG A 33 17.28 5.06 1.02
CA ARG A 33 18.57 4.38 0.89
C ARG A 33 18.94 4.13 -0.58
N GLU A 34 17.98 3.70 -1.38
CA GLU A 34 18.23 3.41 -2.78
C GLU A 34 18.36 4.67 -3.63
N ALA A 35 17.56 5.69 -3.35
CA ALA A 35 17.64 6.99 -4.02
C ALA A 35 19.03 7.63 -3.83
N ARG A 36 19.55 7.62 -2.59
CA ARG A 36 20.92 8.08 -2.31
C ARG A 36 21.97 7.27 -3.04
N ARG A 37 21.80 5.94 -3.13
CA ARG A 37 22.70 5.08 -3.91
C ARG A 37 22.71 5.44 -5.38
N LYS A 38 21.56 5.87 -5.93
CA LYS A 38 21.41 6.36 -7.30
C LYS A 38 21.72 7.85 -7.45
N LYS A 39 22.22 8.50 -6.40
CA LYS A 39 22.58 9.94 -6.37
C LYS A 39 21.41 10.86 -6.71
N ILE A 40 20.21 10.48 -6.29
CA ILE A 40 19.03 11.34 -6.37
C ILE A 40 19.06 12.22 -5.12
N ASP A 41 18.90 13.52 -5.35
CA ASP A 41 18.85 14.52 -4.28
C ASP A 41 17.65 14.30 -3.34
N ASP A 42 17.91 14.39 -2.03
CA ASP A 42 16.92 14.10 -0.99
C ASP A 42 15.72 15.05 -1.07
N ASP A 43 15.94 16.34 -1.33
CA ASP A 43 14.86 17.33 -1.46
C ASP A 43 13.99 17.07 -2.68
N THR A 44 14.62 16.72 -3.78
CA THR A 44 13.93 16.37 -5.02
C THR A 44 13.07 15.11 -4.83
N LEU A 45 13.59 14.10 -4.15
CA LEU A 45 12.84 12.88 -3.82
C LEU A 45 11.68 13.20 -2.86
N PHE A 46 11.97 13.95 -1.79
CA PHE A 46 10.95 14.33 -0.80
C PHE A 46 9.81 15.09 -1.45
N ASN A 47 10.12 16.13 -2.22
CA ASN A 47 9.10 16.92 -2.90
C ASN A 47 8.28 16.09 -3.89
N MET A 48 8.92 15.19 -4.62
CA MET A 48 8.23 14.30 -5.56
C MET A 48 7.24 13.38 -4.82
N LEU A 49 7.66 12.78 -3.70
CA LEU A 49 6.79 11.89 -2.91
C LEU A 49 5.68 12.70 -2.21
N PHE A 50 6.02 13.82 -1.60
CA PHE A 50 5.07 14.67 -0.87
C PHE A 50 3.96 15.19 -1.79
N TYR A 51 4.33 15.86 -2.88
CA TYR A 51 3.34 16.35 -3.84
C TYR A 51 2.65 15.22 -4.59
N GLY A 52 3.35 14.10 -4.84
CA GLY A 52 2.77 12.91 -5.45
C GLY A 52 1.62 12.32 -4.63
N ILE A 53 1.77 12.27 -3.29
CA ILE A 53 0.71 11.84 -2.38
C ILE A 53 -0.48 12.81 -2.42
N ILE A 54 -0.23 14.11 -2.33
CA ILE A 54 -1.28 15.13 -2.36
C ILE A 54 -2.07 15.05 -3.68
N ILE A 55 -1.37 15.03 -4.81
CA ILE A 55 -1.97 14.96 -6.14
C ILE A 55 -2.69 13.61 -6.34
N GLY A 56 -2.13 12.52 -5.82
CA GLY A 56 -2.78 11.22 -5.80
C GLY A 56 -4.10 11.23 -5.05
N ILE A 57 -4.15 11.83 -3.85
CA ILE A 57 -5.40 11.95 -3.07
C ILE A 57 -6.42 12.81 -3.81
N LEU A 58 -6.00 13.94 -4.36
CA LEU A 58 -6.89 14.81 -5.15
C LEU A 58 -7.41 14.10 -6.40
N GLY A 59 -6.54 13.35 -7.10
CA GLY A 59 -6.92 12.55 -8.26
C GLY A 59 -7.89 11.42 -7.91
N ALA A 60 -7.68 10.74 -6.78
CA ALA A 60 -8.58 9.71 -6.27
C ALA A 60 -9.97 10.29 -5.96
N ARG A 61 -10.00 11.48 -5.36
CA ARG A 61 -11.26 12.17 -5.08
C ARG A 61 -11.96 12.63 -6.35
N LEU A 62 -11.24 13.31 -7.23
CA LEU A 62 -11.79 13.79 -8.51
C LEU A 62 -12.37 12.63 -9.33
N TYR A 63 -11.64 11.53 -9.45
CA TYR A 63 -12.13 10.34 -10.16
C TYR A 63 -13.42 9.81 -9.56
N TYR A 64 -13.47 9.66 -8.22
CA TYR A 64 -14.67 9.20 -7.53
C TYR A 64 -15.86 10.14 -7.75
N VAL A 65 -15.65 11.44 -7.65
CA VAL A 65 -16.70 12.48 -7.88
C VAL A 65 -17.24 12.41 -9.31
N LEU A 66 -16.34 12.27 -10.31
CA LEU A 66 -16.74 12.18 -11.72
C LEU A 66 -17.64 10.96 -11.99
N PHE A 67 -17.35 9.81 -11.35
CA PHE A 67 -18.16 8.60 -11.50
C PHE A 67 -19.44 8.61 -10.66
N ASN A 68 -19.60 9.59 -9.74
CA ASN A 68 -20.80 9.79 -8.93
C ASN A 68 -21.39 11.20 -9.13
N LEU A 69 -21.27 11.75 -10.33
CA LEU A 69 -21.57 13.16 -10.62
C LEU A 69 -23.01 13.52 -10.27
N ASN A 70 -23.98 12.65 -10.53
CA ASN A 70 -25.39 12.88 -10.23
C ASN A 70 -25.66 13.13 -8.74
N TYR A 71 -24.87 12.48 -7.85
CA TYR A 71 -24.94 12.71 -6.42
C TYR A 71 -24.30 14.04 -6.03
N TYR A 72 -23.08 14.31 -6.51
CA TYR A 72 -22.33 15.50 -6.14
C TYR A 72 -22.85 16.81 -6.74
N LEU A 73 -23.63 16.74 -7.82
CA LEU A 73 -24.38 17.91 -8.32
C LEU A 73 -25.50 18.34 -7.35
N LYS A 74 -26.05 17.40 -6.56
CA LYS A 74 -27.05 17.71 -5.53
C LYS A 74 -26.39 18.19 -4.22
N TYR A 75 -25.19 17.68 -3.92
CA TYR A 75 -24.46 17.95 -2.67
C TYR A 75 -23.02 18.43 -2.95
N PRO A 76 -22.83 19.61 -3.56
CA PRO A 76 -21.51 20.05 -4.06
C PRO A 76 -20.47 20.26 -2.94
N LEU A 77 -20.89 20.64 -1.73
CA LEU A 77 -19.97 20.81 -0.60
C LEU A 77 -19.30 19.50 -0.18
N GLU A 78 -19.95 18.36 -0.40
CA GLU A 78 -19.39 17.06 -0.05
C GLU A 78 -18.21 16.67 -0.95
N ILE A 79 -18.01 17.33 -2.10
CA ILE A 79 -16.82 17.12 -2.96
C ILE A 79 -15.53 17.32 -2.17
N LEU A 80 -15.50 18.25 -1.22
CA LEU A 80 -14.33 18.56 -0.41
C LEU A 80 -14.15 17.66 0.81
N MET A 81 -15.17 16.87 1.16
CA MET A 81 -15.18 16.03 2.37
C MET A 81 -14.44 14.70 2.15
N ILE A 82 -13.10 14.76 1.98
CA ILE A 82 -12.26 13.57 1.76
C ILE A 82 -12.24 12.59 2.95
N TRP A 83 -12.51 13.10 4.16
CA TRP A 83 -12.56 12.31 5.39
C TRP A 83 -13.79 11.41 5.51
N SER A 84 -14.84 11.66 4.74
CA SER A 84 -16.04 10.80 4.68
C SER A 84 -15.86 9.60 3.73
N GLY A 85 -14.67 9.40 3.17
CA GLY A 85 -14.40 8.35 2.19
C GLY A 85 -14.64 8.81 0.74
N GLY A 86 -14.89 7.87 -0.17
CA GLY A 86 -15.10 8.20 -1.58
C GLY A 86 -13.79 8.60 -2.29
N LEU A 87 -12.79 7.73 -2.20
CA LEU A 87 -11.50 7.84 -2.88
C LEU A 87 -11.33 6.64 -3.82
N ALA A 88 -11.21 6.88 -5.12
CA ALA A 88 -11.00 5.83 -6.11
C ALA A 88 -9.51 5.59 -6.35
N ILE A 89 -9.03 4.39 -6.07
CA ILE A 89 -7.61 4.03 -6.21
C ILE A 89 -7.08 4.29 -7.64
N HIS A 90 -7.89 4.01 -8.67
CA HIS A 90 -7.50 4.23 -10.06
C HIS A 90 -7.20 5.70 -10.35
N GLY A 91 -8.02 6.62 -9.83
CA GLY A 91 -7.78 8.06 -9.96
C GLY A 91 -6.50 8.50 -9.27
N GLY A 92 -6.23 7.94 -8.08
CA GLY A 92 -5.01 8.22 -7.33
C GLY A 92 -3.74 7.74 -8.07
N LEU A 93 -3.77 6.51 -8.57
CA LEU A 93 -2.66 5.94 -9.34
C LEU A 93 -2.40 6.73 -10.62
N LEU A 94 -3.44 7.06 -11.38
CA LEU A 94 -3.31 7.81 -12.62
C LEU A 94 -2.72 9.20 -12.36
N ALA A 95 -3.30 9.95 -11.43
CA ALA A 95 -2.83 11.30 -11.10
C ALA A 95 -1.42 11.29 -10.54
N GLY A 96 -1.10 10.34 -9.65
CA GLY A 96 0.23 10.17 -9.08
C GLY A 96 1.28 9.85 -10.14
N LEU A 97 0.98 8.91 -11.06
CA LEU A 97 1.89 8.57 -12.16
C LEU A 97 2.11 9.72 -13.13
N LEU A 98 1.04 10.44 -13.51
CA LEU A 98 1.15 11.63 -14.38
C LEU A 98 2.00 12.72 -13.72
N PHE A 99 1.78 12.97 -12.44
CA PHE A 99 2.60 13.93 -11.69
C PHE A 99 4.07 13.48 -11.64
N MET A 100 4.35 12.22 -11.30
CA MET A 100 5.72 11.71 -11.26
C MET A 100 6.40 11.80 -12.63
N ALA A 101 5.69 11.54 -13.71
CA ALA A 101 6.20 11.69 -15.06
C ALA A 101 6.55 13.17 -15.37
N TYR A 102 5.65 14.08 -15.06
CA TYR A 102 5.89 15.52 -15.22
C TYR A 102 7.07 15.99 -14.36
N TYR A 103 7.08 15.64 -13.07
CA TYR A 103 8.11 16.05 -12.13
C TYR A 103 9.50 15.52 -12.52
N SER A 104 9.56 14.24 -12.90
CA SER A 104 10.80 13.60 -13.37
C SER A 104 11.35 14.27 -14.62
N LYS A 105 10.47 14.62 -15.58
CA LYS A 105 10.87 15.36 -16.80
C LYS A 105 11.41 16.75 -16.46
N LYS A 106 10.73 17.48 -15.56
CA LYS A 106 11.15 18.82 -15.13
C LYS A 106 12.52 18.82 -14.46
N HIS A 107 12.80 17.82 -13.61
CA HIS A 107 14.06 17.70 -12.87
C HIS A 107 15.11 16.83 -13.59
N LYS A 108 14.85 16.43 -14.85
CA LYS A 108 15.76 15.60 -15.69
C LYS A 108 16.15 14.27 -15.02
N ILE A 109 15.21 13.67 -14.29
CA ILE A 109 15.36 12.37 -13.63
C ILE A 109 14.69 11.29 -14.47
N ASN A 110 15.29 10.11 -14.54
CA ASN A 110 14.69 9.00 -15.25
C ASN A 110 13.52 8.42 -14.44
N ILE A 111 12.27 8.57 -14.94
CA ILE A 111 11.06 8.10 -14.30
C ILE A 111 11.09 6.59 -14.04
N LEU A 112 11.55 5.79 -14.99
CA LEU A 112 11.64 4.33 -14.82
C LEU A 112 12.60 3.97 -13.69
N GLY A 113 13.69 4.75 -13.53
CA GLY A 113 14.61 4.60 -12.41
C GLY A 113 13.99 4.92 -11.05
N ILE A 114 13.08 5.90 -11.00
CA ILE A 114 12.31 6.24 -9.80
C ILE A 114 11.30 5.13 -9.50
N LEU A 115 10.56 4.66 -10.49
CA LEU A 115 9.60 3.57 -10.31
C LEU A 115 10.27 2.30 -9.80
N ASP A 116 11.47 1.95 -10.29
CA ASP A 116 12.26 0.82 -9.79
C ASP A 116 12.70 0.98 -8.32
N ILE A 117 12.86 2.23 -7.86
CA ILE A 117 13.14 2.51 -6.44
C ILE A 117 11.86 2.31 -5.62
N LEU A 118 10.75 2.88 -6.09
CA LEU A 118 9.48 2.89 -5.38
C LEU A 118 8.87 1.49 -5.24
N VAL A 119 8.92 0.69 -6.31
CA VAL A 119 8.28 -0.62 -6.34
C VAL A 119 8.79 -1.56 -5.25
N VAL A 120 10.08 -1.50 -4.91
CA VAL A 120 10.67 -2.31 -3.84
C VAL A 120 10.16 -1.87 -2.47
N GLY A 121 9.95 -0.57 -2.28
CA GLY A 121 9.30 -0.05 -1.06
C GLY A 121 7.82 -0.41 -0.98
N VAL A 122 7.11 -0.30 -2.11
CA VAL A 122 5.68 -0.62 -2.17
C VAL A 122 5.40 -2.08 -1.86
N ILE A 123 6.15 -3.02 -2.44
CA ILE A 123 5.88 -4.45 -2.25
C ILE A 123 6.14 -4.92 -0.80
N ILE A 124 7.15 -4.39 -0.13
CA ILE A 124 7.34 -4.70 1.30
C ILE A 124 6.26 -4.04 2.17
N ALA A 125 5.82 -2.83 1.81
CA ALA A 125 4.69 -2.19 2.48
C ALA A 125 3.40 -2.98 2.31
N GLN A 126 3.14 -3.55 1.14
CA GLN A 126 2.00 -4.46 0.91
C GLN A 126 2.09 -5.69 1.81
N SER A 127 3.25 -6.35 1.88
CA SER A 127 3.45 -7.52 2.75
C SER A 127 3.12 -7.19 4.21
N ILE A 128 3.62 -6.07 4.73
CA ILE A 128 3.36 -5.63 6.11
C ILE A 128 1.90 -5.22 6.31
N GLY A 129 1.34 -4.49 5.35
CA GLY A 129 -0.04 -3.97 5.41
C GLY A 129 -1.11 -5.07 5.48
N ARG A 130 -0.84 -6.27 4.89
CA ARG A 130 -1.74 -7.42 4.98
C ARG A 130 -1.96 -7.91 6.41
N TRP A 131 -1.00 -7.74 7.29
CA TRP A 131 -1.19 -8.01 8.72
C TRP A 131 -2.18 -7.05 9.37
N GLY A 132 -2.22 -5.79 8.89
CA GLY A 132 -3.26 -4.83 9.29
C GLY A 132 -4.67 -5.33 8.95
N ASN A 133 -4.86 -5.92 7.76
CA ASN A 133 -6.15 -6.52 7.39
C ASN A 133 -6.54 -7.67 8.32
N PHE A 134 -5.59 -8.53 8.72
CA PHE A 134 -5.83 -9.61 9.67
C PHE A 134 -6.35 -9.07 11.01
N PHE A 135 -5.67 -8.11 11.61
CA PHE A 135 -6.09 -7.53 12.89
C PHE A 135 -7.40 -6.75 12.79
N ASN A 136 -7.68 -6.16 11.64
CA ASN A 136 -8.94 -5.46 11.38
C ASN A 136 -10.08 -6.42 10.99
N GLN A 137 -9.76 -7.70 10.76
CA GLN A 137 -10.68 -8.74 10.29
C GLN A 137 -11.41 -8.32 9.00
N GLU A 138 -10.63 -7.92 8.01
CA GLU A 138 -11.11 -7.50 6.68
C GLU A 138 -10.27 -8.13 5.56
N ALA A 139 -10.76 -8.09 4.32
CA ALA A 139 -10.10 -8.66 3.13
C ALA A 139 -9.73 -10.16 3.33
N TYR A 140 -10.61 -10.91 3.96
CA TYR A 140 -10.48 -12.36 4.15
C TYR A 140 -11.13 -13.13 2.99
N GLY A 141 -10.75 -14.42 2.85
CA GLY A 141 -11.29 -15.29 1.81
C GLY A 141 -12.61 -15.97 2.18
N GLY A 142 -13.02 -16.94 1.37
CA GLY A 142 -14.24 -17.70 1.56
C GLY A 142 -14.27 -18.53 2.86
N VAL A 143 -15.44 -19.10 3.17
CA VAL A 143 -15.63 -19.98 4.33
C VAL A 143 -14.80 -21.25 4.16
N ILE A 144 -14.13 -21.67 5.24
CA ILE A 144 -13.30 -22.87 5.31
C ILE A 144 -13.61 -23.64 6.60
N SER A 145 -13.39 -24.95 6.60
CA SER A 145 -13.58 -25.76 7.82
C SER A 145 -12.43 -25.53 8.82
N LEU A 146 -12.75 -25.63 10.12
CA LEU A 146 -11.70 -25.59 11.16
C LEU A 146 -10.65 -26.69 10.98
N SER A 147 -11.06 -27.89 10.53
CA SER A 147 -10.14 -29.00 10.28
C SER A 147 -9.13 -28.65 9.18
N THR A 148 -9.59 -28.06 8.09
CA THR A 148 -8.72 -27.59 7.01
C THR A 148 -7.78 -26.48 7.49
N LEU A 149 -8.29 -25.52 8.29
CA LEU A 149 -7.45 -24.43 8.81
C LEU A 149 -6.37 -24.98 9.78
N LYS A 150 -6.71 -25.95 10.62
CA LYS A 150 -5.73 -26.63 11.49
C LYS A 150 -4.70 -27.45 10.73
N SER A 151 -5.07 -28.08 9.61
CA SER A 151 -4.13 -28.83 8.77
C SER A 151 -3.05 -27.96 8.12
N MET A 152 -3.24 -26.65 8.07
CA MET A 152 -2.22 -25.69 7.60
C MET A 152 -1.11 -25.43 8.63
N HIS A 153 -1.18 -26.05 9.81
CA HIS A 153 -0.20 -25.90 10.90
C HIS A 153 0.08 -24.44 11.30
N LEU A 154 -0.94 -23.58 11.19
CA LEU A 154 -0.84 -22.18 11.56
C LEU A 154 -0.82 -22.00 13.08
N PRO A 155 -0.13 -20.97 13.61
CA PRO A 155 -0.22 -20.61 15.02
C PRO A 155 -1.67 -20.38 15.46
N GLN A 156 -1.99 -20.77 16.70
CA GLN A 156 -3.36 -20.74 17.23
C GLN A 156 -3.98 -19.35 17.14
N PHE A 157 -3.22 -18.27 17.40
CA PHE A 157 -3.73 -16.90 17.32
C PHE A 157 -4.22 -16.51 15.91
N ILE A 158 -3.63 -17.10 14.86
CA ILE A 158 -4.09 -16.90 13.48
C ILE A 158 -5.41 -17.65 13.28
N ILE A 159 -5.48 -18.92 13.74
CA ILE A 159 -6.70 -19.72 13.62
C ILE A 159 -7.88 -19.00 14.32
N ASP A 160 -7.66 -18.51 15.54
CA ASP A 160 -8.65 -17.79 16.31
C ASP A 160 -9.06 -16.46 15.65
N GLY A 161 -8.08 -15.74 15.10
CA GLY A 161 -8.31 -14.47 14.38
C GLY A 161 -9.09 -14.63 13.08
N MET A 162 -9.08 -15.83 12.48
CA MET A 162 -9.82 -16.14 11.25
C MET A 162 -11.26 -16.61 11.52
N TYR A 163 -11.73 -16.66 12.75
CA TYR A 163 -13.15 -16.83 13.05
C TYR A 163 -13.86 -15.47 12.97
N ILE A 164 -14.56 -15.23 11.85
CA ILE A 164 -15.13 -13.94 11.49
C ILE A 164 -16.58 -14.15 11.04
N ASP A 165 -17.51 -13.35 11.59
CA ASP A 165 -18.94 -13.41 11.27
C ASP A 165 -19.53 -14.82 11.37
N GLY A 166 -19.19 -15.54 12.46
CA GLY A 166 -19.75 -16.85 12.77
C GLY A 166 -19.16 -18.03 11.99
N ALA A 167 -18.11 -17.81 11.17
CA ALA A 167 -17.46 -18.86 10.39
C ALA A 167 -15.94 -18.66 10.33
N TYR A 168 -15.21 -19.77 10.13
CA TYR A 168 -13.78 -19.67 9.80
C TYR A 168 -13.59 -19.24 8.35
N ARG A 169 -12.63 -18.35 8.13
CA ARG A 169 -12.33 -17.77 6.82
C ARG A 169 -10.94 -18.16 6.34
N THR A 170 -10.77 -18.25 5.04
CA THR A 170 -9.46 -18.50 4.43
C THR A 170 -8.51 -17.32 4.70
N PRO A 171 -7.28 -17.58 5.21
CA PRO A 171 -6.32 -16.55 5.60
C PRO A 171 -5.60 -15.93 4.39
N THR A 172 -6.34 -15.24 3.51
CA THR A 172 -5.80 -14.64 2.29
C THR A 172 -4.70 -13.63 2.59
N PHE A 173 -4.82 -12.90 3.71
CA PHE A 173 -3.77 -11.98 4.18
C PHE A 173 -2.40 -12.64 4.28
N LEU A 174 -2.35 -13.90 4.75
CA LEU A 174 -1.10 -14.64 4.94
C LEU A 174 -0.48 -15.01 3.59
N TYR A 175 -1.30 -15.50 2.65
CA TYR A 175 -0.84 -15.83 1.30
C TYR A 175 -0.31 -14.59 0.57
N GLU A 176 -1.04 -13.48 0.64
CA GLU A 176 -0.65 -12.24 0.01
C GLU A 176 0.56 -11.59 0.68
N SER A 177 0.66 -11.66 2.01
CA SER A 177 1.84 -11.20 2.73
C SER A 177 3.08 -12.01 2.36
N PHE A 178 2.96 -13.35 2.33
CA PHE A 178 4.08 -14.23 2.00
C PHE A 178 4.52 -14.08 0.54
N SER A 179 3.57 -14.04 -0.41
CA SER A 179 3.90 -13.84 -1.83
C SER A 179 4.56 -12.48 -2.07
N SER A 180 4.05 -11.41 -1.45
CA SER A 180 4.67 -10.08 -1.52
C SER A 180 6.06 -10.06 -0.91
N LEU A 181 6.29 -10.76 0.21
CA LEU A 181 7.61 -10.89 0.82
C LEU A 181 8.58 -11.66 -0.09
N LEU A 182 8.13 -12.74 -0.70
CA LEU A 182 8.94 -13.51 -1.65
C LEU A 182 9.31 -12.66 -2.87
N CYS A 183 8.35 -11.97 -3.46
CA CYS A 183 8.60 -11.02 -4.54
C CYS A 183 9.58 -9.92 -4.13
N PHE A 184 9.44 -9.36 -2.92
CA PHE A 184 10.39 -8.39 -2.38
C PHE A 184 11.82 -8.93 -2.34
N ILE A 185 12.00 -10.16 -1.82
CA ILE A 185 13.31 -10.80 -1.77
C ILE A 185 13.89 -10.97 -3.17
N VAL A 186 13.08 -11.45 -4.12
CA VAL A 186 13.51 -11.61 -5.53
C VAL A 186 13.92 -10.27 -6.12
N LEU A 187 13.11 -9.22 -5.97
CA LEU A 187 13.43 -7.89 -6.52
C LEU A 187 14.70 -7.30 -5.88
N ILE A 188 14.92 -7.48 -4.57
CA ILE A 188 16.15 -7.04 -3.89
C ILE A 188 17.38 -7.79 -4.41
N LEU A 189 17.27 -9.10 -4.62
CA LEU A 189 18.39 -9.91 -5.15
C LEU A 189 18.70 -9.51 -6.60
N LEU A 190 17.68 -9.39 -7.44
CA LEU A 190 17.83 -8.96 -8.83
C LEU A 190 18.43 -7.55 -8.92
N ARG A 191 17.99 -6.62 -8.08
CA ARG A 191 18.53 -5.25 -8.02
C ARG A 191 20.03 -5.20 -7.75
N LYS A 192 20.59 -6.18 -7.02
CA LYS A 192 22.03 -6.28 -6.77
C LYS A 192 22.80 -6.78 -7.97
N THR A 193 22.14 -7.38 -8.93
CA THR A 193 22.80 -7.85 -10.16
C THR A 193 23.02 -6.69 -11.12
N LYS A 194 24.14 -6.68 -11.84
CA LYS A 194 24.42 -5.67 -12.87
C LYS A 194 23.68 -5.94 -14.19
N LYS A 195 22.85 -7.00 -14.24
CA LYS A 195 22.15 -7.45 -15.45
C LYS A 195 20.78 -6.81 -15.64
N ILE A 196 20.26 -6.11 -14.63
CA ILE A 196 18.92 -5.50 -14.65
C ILE A 196 18.99 -4.11 -15.27
N HIS A 197 18.20 -3.89 -16.32
CA HIS A 197 18.02 -2.58 -16.94
C HIS A 197 16.97 -1.75 -16.20
N THR A 198 17.07 -0.43 -16.36
CA THR A 198 16.13 0.51 -15.74
C THR A 198 14.69 0.24 -16.24
N GLY A 199 13.74 0.16 -15.32
CA GLY A 199 12.33 -0.16 -15.58
C GLY A 199 11.98 -1.64 -15.46
N GLN A 200 12.97 -2.53 -15.43
CA GLN A 200 12.69 -3.98 -15.36
C GLN A 200 12.16 -4.42 -13.99
N LEU A 201 12.61 -3.82 -12.88
CA LEU A 201 12.07 -4.16 -11.56
C LEU A 201 10.59 -3.78 -11.47
N THR A 202 10.23 -2.64 -12.04
CA THR A 202 8.84 -2.19 -12.12
C THR A 202 8.00 -3.13 -12.98
N GLY A 203 8.52 -3.52 -14.15
CA GLY A 203 7.83 -4.46 -15.03
C GLY A 203 7.64 -5.87 -14.45
N MET A 204 8.54 -6.31 -13.56
CA MET A 204 8.42 -7.58 -12.86
C MET A 204 7.43 -7.53 -11.69
N TYR A 205 7.19 -6.34 -11.15
CA TYR A 205 6.20 -6.14 -10.08
C TYR A 205 4.77 -6.09 -10.63
N LEU A 206 4.54 -5.51 -11.80
CA LEU A 206 3.24 -5.39 -12.46
C LEU A 206 2.76 -6.72 -13.04
#